data_8003391110c1240fa8d01e80bb2cb3fd
#
_entry.id   8003391110c1240fa8d01e80bb2cb3fd
#
_cell.length_a   1.000
_cell.length_b   1.000
_cell.length_c   1.000
_cell.angle_alpha   90.00
_cell.angle_beta   90.00
_cell.angle_gamma   90.00
#
_symmetry.space_group_name_H-M   'P 1'
#
loop_
_entity.id
_entity.type
_entity.pdbx_description
1 polymer ?
#
loop_
_entity_poly.entity_id
_entity_poly.type
_entity_poly.pdbx_seq_one_letter_code
_entity_poly.pdbx_strand_id
1 'polypeptide(L)'
;MRLAAIDIGTNASRLLISEVTVNGEGVPTFSKLNLIRVPLRLGFDVFETGEISKEKKHMILQTMKAYAHLMNAYGVEKSIAVATSAMRDARNRDEVVRKIFLETGINIKVISGDFEASLIYESHVAENLNANNNYLYVDVGGGSTELTFFSNNALVYKHSFKIGTIRLLKNMVTDADWQEMKEALRDNLRGQKNTIAIGTGGNINKIFSLSKKKDGKPLHIDLLKDYYKEFSSCTVEDRIRLYNLRPDRADVIVPALMIYLQIMKWGNMEEMLVPKIGLADGLVQHLYAEATA
;
A
#
# COMPACT_ATOMS: atom_id res chain seq x y z
N MET A 1 8.11 23.39 -6.35
CA MET A 1 6.91 23.21 -5.50
C MET A 1 7.14 22.04 -4.55
N ARG A 2 6.86 22.21 -3.25
CA ARG A 2 6.94 21.13 -2.27
C ARG A 2 5.55 20.64 -1.88
N LEU A 3 5.34 19.34 -2.08
CA LEU A 3 4.05 18.68 -1.85
C LEU A 3 4.20 17.61 -0.77
N ALA A 4 3.12 17.34 -0.04
CA ALA A 4 3.08 16.27 0.92
C ALA A 4 1.84 15.38 0.75
N ALA A 5 2.03 14.08 0.94
CA ALA A 5 0.97 13.10 1.00
C ALA A 5 0.99 12.36 2.33
N ILE A 6 -0.15 12.28 3.00
CA ILE A 6 -0.37 11.49 4.20
C ILE A 6 -1.25 10.30 3.82
N ASP A 7 -0.72 9.10 4.00
CA ASP A 7 -1.42 7.82 3.86
C ASP A 7 -1.63 7.21 5.25
N ILE A 8 -2.88 7.06 5.67
CA ILE A 8 -3.27 6.41 6.92
C ILE A 8 -3.82 5.03 6.63
N GLY A 9 -2.90 4.07 6.55
CA GLY A 9 -3.24 2.68 6.31
C GLY A 9 -3.65 1.93 7.59
N THR A 10 -4.09 0.71 7.40
CA THR A 10 -4.52 -0.21 8.46
C THR A 10 -3.42 -0.54 9.47
N ASN A 11 -2.17 -0.70 9.01
CA ASN A 11 -1.02 -1.05 9.86
C ASN A 11 -0.15 0.17 10.23
N ALA A 12 0.00 1.14 9.34
CA ALA A 12 0.86 2.28 9.58
C ALA A 12 0.36 3.52 8.84
N SER A 13 0.69 4.70 9.38
CA SER A 13 0.60 5.96 8.64
C SER A 13 1.96 6.32 8.03
N ARG A 14 1.92 6.98 6.88
CA ARG A 14 3.09 7.51 6.19
C ARG A 14 2.88 8.98 5.87
N LEU A 15 3.95 9.77 5.98
CA LEU A 15 4.06 11.10 5.42
C LEU A 15 5.16 11.07 4.38
N LEU A 16 4.82 11.30 3.11
CA LEU A 16 5.77 11.54 2.03
C LEU A 16 5.84 13.04 1.76
N ILE A 17 7.04 13.60 1.79
CA ILE A 17 7.31 14.97 1.35
C ILE A 17 8.16 14.89 0.09
N SER A 18 7.70 15.53 -0.97
CA SER A 18 8.37 15.53 -2.28
C SER A 18 8.56 16.95 -2.79
N GLU A 19 9.67 17.17 -3.48
CA GLU A 19 9.92 18.36 -4.26
C GLU A 19 9.62 18.05 -5.73
N VAL A 20 8.80 18.89 -6.35
CA VAL A 20 8.48 18.79 -7.78
C VAL A 20 9.20 19.90 -8.51
N THR A 21 10.02 19.50 -9.46
CA THR A 21 10.71 20.39 -10.41
C THR A 21 10.21 20.10 -11.81
N VAL A 22 10.09 21.13 -12.64
CA VAL A 22 9.65 20.99 -14.03
C VAL A 22 10.85 21.32 -14.93
N ASN A 23 11.16 20.44 -15.86
CA ASN A 23 12.25 20.67 -16.82
C ASN A 23 11.84 21.67 -17.92
N GLY A 24 12.77 22.02 -18.80
CA GLY A 24 12.51 22.96 -19.90
C GLY A 24 11.47 22.50 -20.93
N GLU A 25 11.09 21.21 -20.91
CA GLU A 25 10.08 20.61 -21.77
C GLU A 25 8.71 20.50 -21.08
N GLY A 26 8.56 21.02 -19.87
CA GLY A 26 7.31 20.97 -19.11
C GLY A 26 7.08 19.63 -18.38
N VAL A 27 8.06 18.72 -18.35
CA VAL A 27 7.91 17.41 -17.70
C VAL A 27 8.24 17.52 -16.21
N PRO A 28 7.31 17.13 -15.30
CA PRO A 28 7.55 17.16 -13.87
C PRO A 28 8.45 16.00 -13.42
N THR A 29 9.36 16.29 -12.51
CA THR A 29 10.20 15.30 -11.81
C THR A 29 9.90 15.37 -10.32
N PHE A 30 9.61 14.21 -9.71
CA PHE A 30 9.24 14.07 -8.31
C PHE A 30 10.42 13.53 -7.50
N SER A 31 11.02 14.37 -6.66
CA SER A 31 12.13 13.99 -5.80
C SER A 31 11.65 13.82 -4.36
N LYS A 32 11.80 12.61 -3.80
CA LYS A 32 11.42 12.33 -2.41
C LYS A 32 12.41 13.04 -1.47
N LEU A 33 11.95 14.02 -0.70
CA LEU A 33 12.75 14.68 0.35
C LEU A 33 12.73 13.88 1.64
N ASN A 34 11.57 13.35 2.03
CA ASN A 34 11.44 12.53 3.25
C ASN A 34 10.26 11.59 3.17
N LEU A 35 10.40 10.42 3.81
CA LEU A 35 9.33 9.44 4.00
C LEU A 35 9.33 8.95 5.45
N ILE A 36 8.38 9.44 6.23
CA ILE A 36 8.21 9.09 7.64
C ILE A 36 7.09 8.05 7.76
N ARG A 37 7.33 7.00 8.56
CA ARG A 37 6.36 5.95 8.82
C ARG A 37 6.16 5.74 10.31
N VAL A 38 4.90 5.80 10.75
CA VAL A 38 4.48 5.54 12.14
C VAL A 38 3.56 4.32 12.19
N PRO A 39 3.88 3.28 12.99
CA PRO A 39 3.10 2.05 13.07
C PRO A 39 1.87 2.23 13.98
N LEU A 40 0.77 2.75 13.45
CA LEU A 40 -0.47 3.00 14.19
C LEU A 40 -1.21 1.70 14.55
N ARG A 41 -1.18 0.69 13.67
CA ARG A 41 -1.84 -0.62 13.83
C ARG A 41 -3.35 -0.51 14.13
N LEU A 42 -4.03 0.40 13.45
CA LEU A 42 -5.47 0.67 13.66
C LEU A 42 -6.35 -0.56 13.42
N GLY A 43 -5.94 -1.44 12.49
CA GLY A 43 -6.72 -2.63 12.16
C GLY A 43 -6.85 -3.63 13.30
N PHE A 44 -5.93 -3.65 14.26
CA PHE A 44 -6.04 -4.55 15.41
C PHE A 44 -7.23 -4.21 16.30
N ASP A 45 -7.53 -2.93 16.48
CA ASP A 45 -8.67 -2.47 17.24
C ASP A 45 -9.95 -2.56 16.39
N VAL A 46 -9.91 -1.98 15.19
CA VAL A 46 -11.11 -1.81 14.36
C VAL A 46 -11.69 -3.14 13.92
N PHE A 47 -10.87 -4.11 13.55
CA PHE A 47 -11.36 -5.42 13.12
C PHE A 47 -11.83 -6.31 14.27
N GLU A 48 -11.47 -5.98 15.51
CA GLU A 48 -11.94 -6.71 16.68
C GLU A 48 -13.17 -6.07 17.32
N THR A 49 -13.15 -4.74 17.49
CA THR A 49 -14.19 -4.00 18.22
C THR A 49 -15.11 -3.17 17.34
N GLY A 50 -14.74 -2.95 16.08
CA GLY A 50 -15.42 -2.05 15.14
C GLY A 50 -15.10 -0.57 15.39
N GLU A 51 -14.16 -0.24 16.27
CA GLU A 51 -13.83 1.14 16.64
C GLU A 51 -12.34 1.34 16.85
N ILE A 52 -11.88 2.57 16.66
CA ILE A 52 -10.54 3.01 17.02
C ILE A 52 -10.54 3.27 18.53
N SER A 53 -9.69 2.57 19.29
CA SER A 53 -9.59 2.72 20.74
C SER A 53 -9.14 4.12 21.17
N LYS A 54 -9.35 4.45 22.45
CA LYS A 54 -8.92 5.74 23.03
C LYS A 54 -7.39 5.92 22.90
N GLU A 55 -6.62 4.85 23.09
CA GLU A 55 -5.17 4.85 22.92
C GLU A 55 -4.77 5.17 21.48
N LYS A 56 -5.39 4.50 20.52
CA LYS A 56 -5.10 4.73 19.08
C LYS A 56 -5.59 6.09 18.60
N LYS A 57 -6.73 6.61 19.13
CA LYS A 57 -7.16 8.00 18.88
C LYS A 57 -6.10 9.00 19.34
N HIS A 58 -5.50 8.78 20.50
CA HIS A 58 -4.42 9.62 20.99
C HIS A 58 -3.17 9.51 20.11
N MET A 59 -2.77 8.28 19.78
CA MET A 59 -1.58 8.01 18.96
C MET A 59 -1.68 8.62 17.55
N ILE A 60 -2.81 8.48 16.87
CA ILE A 60 -3.00 9.06 15.53
C ILE A 60 -3.01 10.59 15.61
N LEU A 61 -3.63 11.19 16.63
CA LEU A 61 -3.63 12.63 16.81
C LEU A 61 -2.20 13.18 17.01
N GLN A 62 -1.40 12.55 17.88
CA GLN A 62 0.01 12.96 18.08
C GLN A 62 0.82 12.79 16.79
N THR A 63 0.56 11.72 16.03
CA THR A 63 1.20 11.50 14.72
C THR A 63 0.87 12.62 13.74
N MET A 64 -0.40 13.03 13.65
CA MET A 64 -0.82 14.12 12.75
C MET A 64 -0.25 15.47 13.18
N LYS A 65 -0.14 15.76 14.48
CA LYS A 65 0.56 16.95 14.99
C LYS A 65 2.03 16.95 14.56
N ALA A 66 2.74 15.84 14.72
CA ALA A 66 4.12 15.71 14.28
C ALA A 66 4.25 15.90 12.76
N TYR A 67 3.32 15.36 11.96
CA TYR A 67 3.31 15.55 10.52
C TYR A 67 3.05 17.01 10.13
N ALA A 68 2.15 17.71 10.80
CA ALA A 68 1.91 19.14 10.58
C ALA A 68 3.17 19.97 10.83
N HIS A 69 3.90 19.71 11.92
CA HIS A 69 5.16 20.38 12.21
C HIS A 69 6.24 20.09 11.15
N LEU A 70 6.34 18.84 10.69
CA LEU A 70 7.29 18.46 9.64
C LEU A 70 6.94 19.14 8.31
N MET A 71 5.69 19.12 7.90
CA MET A 71 5.25 19.81 6.68
C MET A 71 5.57 21.31 6.72
N ASN A 72 5.35 21.95 7.86
CA ASN A 72 5.71 23.36 8.06
C ASN A 72 7.24 23.57 7.97
N ALA A 73 8.04 22.73 8.66
CA ALA A 73 9.51 22.82 8.64
C ALA A 73 10.11 22.62 7.25
N TYR A 74 9.48 21.79 6.40
CA TYR A 74 9.89 21.58 5.00
C TYR A 74 9.33 22.64 4.04
N GLY A 75 8.50 23.58 4.51
CA GLY A 75 7.86 24.58 3.65
C GLY A 75 6.93 23.95 2.62
N VAL A 76 6.15 22.93 3.03
CA VAL A 76 5.16 22.27 2.14
C VAL A 76 4.08 23.26 1.73
N GLU A 77 3.86 23.40 0.44
CA GLU A 77 2.90 24.35 -0.15
C GLU A 77 1.48 23.80 -0.23
N LYS A 78 1.37 22.50 -0.57
CA LYS A 78 0.07 21.80 -0.62
C LYS A 78 0.22 20.40 -0.06
N SER A 79 -0.83 19.90 0.58
CA SER A 79 -0.86 18.54 1.12
C SER A 79 -2.20 17.86 0.90
N ILE A 80 -2.16 16.53 0.79
CA ILE A 80 -3.32 15.65 0.74
C ILE A 80 -3.19 14.59 1.82
N ALA A 81 -4.28 14.30 2.54
CA ALA A 81 -4.32 13.25 3.54
C ALA A 81 -5.47 12.31 3.26
N VAL A 82 -5.17 11.01 3.17
CA VAL A 82 -6.17 9.98 2.98
C VAL A 82 -6.08 8.90 4.06
N ALA A 83 -7.21 8.24 4.31
CA ALA A 83 -7.29 7.07 5.18
C ALA A 83 -8.01 5.93 4.46
N THR A 84 -7.54 4.70 4.67
CA THR A 84 -8.00 3.53 3.95
C THR A 84 -8.79 2.56 4.83
N SER A 85 -8.69 1.27 4.60
CA SER A 85 -9.55 0.20 5.10
C SER A 85 -9.90 0.30 6.59
N ALA A 86 -8.95 0.42 7.52
CA ALA A 86 -9.28 0.46 8.95
C ALA A 86 -10.12 1.69 9.33
N MET A 87 -9.76 2.87 8.82
CA MET A 87 -10.55 4.08 9.07
C MET A 87 -11.93 3.98 8.41
N ARG A 88 -12.01 3.39 7.21
CA ARG A 88 -13.27 3.19 6.48
C ARG A 88 -14.25 2.32 7.27
N ASP A 89 -13.74 1.28 7.94
CA ASP A 89 -14.54 0.32 8.69
C ASP A 89 -14.86 0.77 10.13
N ALA A 90 -14.17 1.78 10.65
CA ALA A 90 -14.36 2.26 12.02
C ALA A 90 -15.67 3.03 12.17
N ARG A 91 -16.53 2.62 13.13
CA ARG A 91 -17.80 3.32 13.45
C ARG A 91 -17.59 4.73 13.98
N ASN A 92 -16.48 4.98 14.65
CA ASN A 92 -16.13 6.28 15.25
C ASN A 92 -15.17 7.13 14.41
N ARG A 93 -15.05 6.83 13.09
CA ARG A 93 -14.14 7.52 12.19
C ARG A 93 -14.38 9.02 12.09
N ASP A 94 -15.64 9.43 12.05
CA ASP A 94 -15.99 10.85 11.85
C ASP A 94 -15.57 11.71 13.07
N GLU A 95 -15.71 11.17 14.28
CA GLU A 95 -15.18 11.79 15.51
C GLU A 95 -13.65 11.97 15.42
N VAL A 96 -12.95 10.91 14.97
CA VAL A 96 -11.48 10.92 14.88
C VAL A 96 -11.00 11.91 13.84
N VAL A 97 -11.56 11.88 12.63
CA VAL A 97 -11.21 12.78 11.52
C VAL A 97 -11.49 14.23 11.91
N ARG A 98 -12.67 14.52 12.49
CA ARG A 98 -13.03 15.86 12.94
C ARG A 98 -12.07 16.39 14.01
N LYS A 99 -11.71 15.56 15.00
CA LYS A 99 -10.78 15.96 16.06
C LYS A 99 -9.40 16.28 15.49
N ILE A 100 -8.90 15.46 14.56
CA ILE A 100 -7.62 15.71 13.91
C ILE A 100 -7.65 17.04 13.15
N PHE A 101 -8.70 17.29 12.38
CA PHE A 101 -8.85 18.56 11.65
C PHE A 101 -8.84 19.78 12.58
N LEU A 102 -9.61 19.74 13.68
CA LEU A 102 -9.68 20.85 14.64
C LEU A 102 -8.35 21.14 15.31
N GLU A 103 -7.52 20.13 15.55
CA GLU A 103 -6.26 20.29 16.29
C GLU A 103 -5.03 20.49 15.39
N THR A 104 -5.11 20.14 14.10
CA THR A 104 -3.94 20.14 13.20
C THR A 104 -4.17 20.86 11.87
N GLY A 105 -5.41 21.14 11.50
CA GLY A 105 -5.78 21.64 10.18
C GLY A 105 -5.71 20.58 9.06
N ILE A 106 -5.28 19.34 9.36
CA ILE A 106 -5.17 18.26 8.37
C ILE A 106 -6.56 17.69 8.08
N ASN A 107 -7.03 17.87 6.84
CA ASN A 107 -8.30 17.33 6.37
C ASN A 107 -8.09 15.92 5.79
N ILE A 108 -8.53 14.89 6.52
CA ILE A 108 -8.38 13.50 6.10
C ILE A 108 -9.61 13.06 5.30
N LYS A 109 -9.39 12.64 4.06
CA LYS A 109 -10.41 11.99 3.21
C LYS A 109 -10.37 10.48 3.42
N VAL A 110 -11.48 9.87 3.82
CA VAL A 110 -11.60 8.39 3.84
C VAL A 110 -11.96 7.93 2.43
N ILE A 111 -11.05 7.17 1.81
CA ILE A 111 -11.18 6.78 0.41
C ILE A 111 -11.71 5.35 0.23
N SER A 112 -12.36 5.09 -0.90
CA SER A 112 -12.75 3.73 -1.30
C SER A 112 -11.54 2.92 -1.77
N GLY A 113 -11.65 1.59 -1.74
CA GLY A 113 -10.60 0.72 -2.27
C GLY A 113 -10.36 0.91 -3.78
N ASP A 114 -11.42 1.19 -4.54
CA ASP A 114 -11.29 1.45 -5.98
C ASP A 114 -10.55 2.76 -6.28
N PHE A 115 -10.75 3.78 -5.44
CA PHE A 115 -9.98 5.02 -5.57
C PHE A 115 -8.52 4.83 -5.16
N GLU A 116 -8.27 4.04 -4.09
CA GLU A 116 -6.94 3.63 -3.67
C GLU A 116 -6.18 2.93 -4.82
N ALA A 117 -6.83 1.97 -5.48
CA ALA A 117 -6.29 1.28 -6.65
C ALA A 117 -5.98 2.23 -7.84
N SER A 118 -6.81 3.26 -8.06
CA SER A 118 -6.59 4.24 -9.12
C SER A 118 -5.34 5.10 -8.88
N LEU A 119 -5.08 5.51 -7.64
CA LEU A 119 -3.92 6.32 -7.27
C LEU A 119 -2.59 5.57 -7.46
N ILE A 120 -2.58 4.26 -7.25
CA ILE A 120 -1.40 3.42 -7.50
C ILE A 120 -1.09 3.38 -9.00
N TYR A 121 -2.11 3.35 -9.83
CA TYR A 121 -1.96 3.41 -11.28
C TYR A 121 -1.38 4.75 -11.76
N GLU A 122 -1.91 5.87 -11.26
CA GLU A 122 -1.47 7.22 -11.64
C GLU A 122 0.02 7.47 -11.32
N SER A 123 0.63 6.62 -10.49
CA SER A 123 2.04 6.75 -10.09
C SER A 123 3.07 6.39 -11.18
N HIS A 124 2.72 6.50 -12.46
CA HIS A 124 3.61 6.36 -13.64
C HIS A 124 4.45 5.07 -13.74
N VAL A 125 4.11 4.04 -12.97
CA VAL A 125 4.78 2.74 -13.13
C VAL A 125 4.54 2.17 -14.52
N ALA A 126 3.39 2.50 -15.13
CA ALA A 126 3.01 2.03 -16.45
C ALA A 126 3.88 2.61 -17.60
N GLU A 127 4.43 3.81 -17.42
CA GLU A 127 5.14 4.51 -18.53
C GLU A 127 6.45 3.83 -18.95
N ASN A 128 7.07 3.06 -18.06
CA ASN A 128 8.31 2.33 -18.32
C ASN A 128 8.12 0.83 -18.56
N LEU A 129 6.87 0.37 -18.66
CA LEU A 129 6.56 -1.03 -18.84
C LEU A 129 6.51 -1.40 -20.33
N ASN A 130 6.88 -2.65 -20.65
CA ASN A 130 6.82 -3.15 -22.02
C ASN A 130 5.35 -3.31 -22.44
N ALA A 131 4.91 -2.56 -23.45
CA ALA A 131 3.55 -2.60 -23.98
C ALA A 131 3.08 -3.99 -24.47
N ASN A 132 4.02 -4.91 -24.72
CA ASN A 132 3.70 -6.29 -25.15
C ASN A 132 3.36 -7.22 -23.96
N ASN A 133 3.49 -6.77 -22.74
CA ASN A 133 3.17 -7.55 -21.54
C ASN A 133 1.86 -7.07 -20.92
N ASN A 134 1.23 -7.97 -20.21
CA ASN A 134 0.12 -7.65 -19.31
C ASN A 134 0.64 -7.49 -17.89
N TYR A 135 0.02 -6.63 -17.11
CA TYR A 135 0.47 -6.34 -15.75
C TYR A 135 -0.68 -6.40 -14.74
N LEU A 136 -0.47 -7.19 -13.69
CA LEU A 136 -1.37 -7.21 -12.54
C LEU A 136 -0.69 -6.52 -11.36
N TYR A 137 -1.16 -5.34 -11.00
CA TYR A 137 -0.77 -4.67 -9.76
C TYR A 137 -1.45 -5.34 -8.58
N VAL A 138 -0.66 -5.59 -7.55
CA VAL A 138 -1.08 -6.26 -6.32
C VAL A 138 -0.60 -5.40 -5.14
N ASP A 139 -1.48 -4.66 -4.51
CA ASP A 139 -1.18 -3.94 -3.28
C ASP A 139 -1.77 -4.66 -2.08
N VAL A 140 -0.92 -5.23 -1.24
CA VAL A 140 -1.34 -5.96 -0.05
C VAL A 140 -1.25 -5.08 1.17
N GLY A 141 -2.42 -4.59 1.60
CA GLY A 141 -2.62 -3.82 2.81
C GLY A 141 -2.85 -4.69 4.06
N GLY A 142 -3.12 -4.01 5.18
CA GLY A 142 -3.49 -4.69 6.42
C GLY A 142 -4.95 -5.17 6.43
N GLY A 143 -5.84 -4.45 5.78
CA GLY A 143 -7.28 -4.74 5.77
C GLY A 143 -7.86 -5.13 4.43
N SER A 144 -7.17 -4.85 3.35
CA SER A 144 -7.61 -5.17 1.99
C SER A 144 -6.43 -5.49 1.08
N THR A 145 -6.72 -6.03 -0.07
CA THR A 145 -5.78 -6.23 -1.19
C THR A 145 -6.43 -5.66 -2.44
N GLU A 146 -5.75 -4.70 -3.04
CA GLU A 146 -6.16 -4.04 -4.27
C GLU A 146 -5.52 -4.75 -5.46
N LEU A 147 -6.34 -5.14 -6.45
CA LEU A 147 -5.91 -5.68 -7.73
C LEU A 147 -6.26 -4.71 -8.85
N THR A 148 -5.29 -4.41 -9.71
CA THR A 148 -5.49 -3.58 -10.90
C THR A 148 -4.80 -4.23 -12.08
N PHE A 149 -5.57 -4.61 -13.09
CA PHE A 149 -5.09 -5.35 -14.25
C PHE A 149 -5.06 -4.47 -15.50
N PHE A 150 -3.93 -4.50 -16.18
CA PHE A 150 -3.67 -3.81 -17.45
C PHE A 150 -3.32 -4.80 -18.54
N SER A 151 -3.93 -4.61 -19.69
CA SER A 151 -3.61 -5.31 -20.93
C SER A 151 -3.52 -4.27 -22.05
N ASN A 152 -2.50 -4.36 -22.90
CA ASN A 152 -2.26 -3.41 -23.98
C ASN A 152 -2.27 -1.93 -23.52
N ASN A 153 -1.67 -1.64 -22.39
CA ASN A 153 -1.64 -0.32 -21.74
C ASN A 153 -3.02 0.25 -21.35
N ALA A 154 -4.08 -0.53 -21.41
CA ALA A 154 -5.41 -0.14 -20.98
C ALA A 154 -5.79 -0.78 -19.64
N LEU A 155 -6.46 -0.03 -18.79
CA LEU A 155 -7.07 -0.57 -17.58
C LEU A 155 -8.23 -1.50 -17.96
N VAL A 156 -8.11 -2.77 -17.59
CA VAL A 156 -9.13 -3.80 -17.88
C VAL A 156 -9.99 -4.07 -16.64
N TYR A 157 -9.35 -4.14 -15.47
CA TYR A 157 -10.02 -4.49 -14.24
C TYR A 157 -9.37 -3.83 -13.04
N LYS A 158 -10.17 -3.42 -12.07
CA LYS A 158 -9.72 -3.02 -10.74
C LYS A 158 -10.74 -3.42 -9.69
N HIS A 159 -10.27 -3.88 -8.54
CA HIS A 159 -11.12 -4.20 -7.40
C HIS A 159 -10.32 -4.27 -6.09
N SER A 160 -11.00 -3.99 -4.97
CA SER A 160 -10.45 -4.09 -3.62
C SER A 160 -11.15 -5.22 -2.88
N PHE A 161 -10.39 -6.25 -2.51
CA PHE A 161 -10.87 -7.41 -1.76
C PHE A 161 -10.64 -7.23 -0.26
N LYS A 162 -11.58 -7.69 0.56
CA LYS A 162 -11.48 -7.67 2.03
C LYS A 162 -10.48 -8.72 2.57
N ILE A 163 -9.41 -8.95 1.86
CA ILE A 163 -8.30 -9.84 2.21
C ILE A 163 -7.09 -8.98 2.52
N GLY A 164 -6.67 -8.93 3.77
CA GLY A 164 -5.53 -8.15 4.21
C GLY A 164 -4.77 -8.86 5.33
N THR A 165 -3.52 -8.45 5.55
CA THR A 165 -2.62 -9.16 6.47
C THR A 165 -3.13 -9.21 7.92
N ILE A 166 -3.75 -8.14 8.41
CA ILE A 166 -4.31 -8.10 9.77
C ILE A 166 -5.63 -8.84 9.85
N ARG A 167 -6.47 -8.79 8.79
CA ARG A 167 -7.68 -9.62 8.73
C ARG A 167 -7.34 -11.11 8.79
N LEU A 168 -6.28 -11.54 8.08
CA LEU A 168 -5.81 -12.94 8.16
C LEU A 168 -5.32 -13.30 9.56
N LEU A 169 -4.53 -12.45 10.21
CA LEU A 169 -4.08 -12.67 11.59
C LEU A 169 -5.24 -12.77 12.59
N LYS A 170 -6.35 -12.11 12.31
CA LYS A 170 -7.57 -12.11 13.14
C LYS A 170 -8.59 -13.17 12.70
N ASN A 171 -8.24 -14.06 11.75
CA ASN A 171 -9.12 -15.09 11.19
C ASN A 171 -10.46 -14.52 10.65
N MET A 172 -10.41 -13.35 10.03
CA MET A 172 -11.58 -12.64 9.49
C MET A 172 -11.71 -12.75 7.97
N VAL A 173 -10.85 -13.52 7.33
CA VAL A 173 -10.94 -13.83 5.90
C VAL A 173 -11.58 -15.19 5.74
N THR A 174 -12.69 -15.24 5.03
CA THR A 174 -13.46 -16.47 4.81
C THR A 174 -13.04 -17.18 3.51
N ASP A 175 -13.46 -18.44 3.35
CA ASP A 175 -13.27 -19.16 2.08
C ASP A 175 -14.02 -18.47 0.93
N ALA A 176 -15.15 -17.81 1.22
CA ALA A 176 -15.91 -17.04 0.23
C ALA A 176 -15.10 -15.83 -0.28
N ASP A 177 -14.41 -15.10 0.60
CA ASP A 177 -13.55 -13.98 0.19
C ASP A 177 -12.42 -14.46 -0.74
N TRP A 178 -11.79 -15.58 -0.41
CA TRP A 178 -10.76 -16.20 -1.25
C TRP A 178 -11.31 -16.69 -2.59
N GLN A 179 -12.51 -17.26 -2.60
CA GLN A 179 -13.15 -17.75 -3.81
C GLN A 179 -13.52 -16.58 -4.74
N GLU A 180 -14.04 -15.47 -4.19
CA GLU A 180 -14.35 -14.25 -4.93
C GLU A 180 -13.08 -13.71 -5.64
N MET A 181 -11.96 -13.59 -4.92
CA MET A 181 -10.69 -13.13 -5.51
C MET A 181 -10.19 -14.09 -6.59
N LYS A 182 -10.27 -15.39 -6.37
CA LYS A 182 -9.84 -16.41 -7.32
C LYS A 182 -10.68 -16.39 -8.62
N GLU A 183 -11.99 -16.23 -8.49
CA GLU A 183 -12.90 -16.12 -9.64
C GLU A 183 -12.63 -14.84 -10.43
N ALA A 184 -12.48 -13.72 -9.76
CA ALA A 184 -12.14 -12.46 -10.39
C ALA A 184 -10.81 -12.54 -11.18
N LEU A 185 -9.76 -13.15 -10.60
CA LEU A 185 -8.50 -13.37 -11.29
C LEU A 185 -8.68 -14.28 -12.51
N ARG A 186 -9.39 -15.41 -12.36
CA ARG A 186 -9.64 -16.35 -13.45
C ARG A 186 -10.38 -15.67 -14.61
N ASP A 187 -11.42 -14.90 -14.31
CA ASP A 187 -12.28 -14.33 -15.33
C ASP A 187 -11.60 -13.17 -16.08
N ASN A 188 -10.80 -12.38 -15.39
CA ASN A 188 -10.10 -11.24 -15.99
C ASN A 188 -8.74 -11.60 -16.63
N LEU A 189 -8.07 -12.66 -16.16
CA LEU A 189 -6.78 -13.12 -16.73
C LEU A 189 -6.94 -14.27 -17.73
N ARG A 190 -8.15 -14.75 -17.98
CA ARG A 190 -8.40 -15.87 -18.92
C ARG A 190 -7.91 -15.53 -20.32
N GLY A 191 -7.01 -16.36 -20.85
CA GLY A 191 -6.43 -16.18 -22.19
C GLY A 191 -5.33 -15.11 -22.27
N GLN A 192 -5.06 -14.39 -21.20
CA GLN A 192 -3.98 -13.42 -21.14
C GLN A 192 -2.63 -14.13 -20.97
N LYS A 193 -1.72 -13.87 -21.92
CA LYS A 193 -0.35 -14.42 -21.88
C LYS A 193 0.62 -13.37 -21.36
N ASN A 194 1.78 -13.80 -20.86
CA ASN A 194 2.85 -12.91 -20.40
C ASN A 194 2.40 -11.89 -19.34
N THR A 195 1.56 -12.32 -18.39
CA THR A 195 1.15 -11.45 -17.29
C THR A 195 2.24 -11.44 -16.22
N ILE A 196 2.70 -10.25 -15.86
CA ILE A 196 3.71 -10.01 -14.83
C ILE A 196 3.01 -9.37 -13.64
N ALA A 197 3.27 -9.88 -12.43
CA ALA A 197 2.79 -9.25 -11.22
C ALA A 197 3.63 -8.00 -10.89
N ILE A 198 2.99 -6.94 -10.41
CA ILE A 198 3.65 -5.76 -9.82
C ILE A 198 3.22 -5.68 -8.36
N GLY A 199 4.13 -6.05 -7.47
CA GLY A 199 3.87 -6.02 -6.03
C GLY A 199 4.18 -4.65 -5.43
N THR A 200 3.19 -4.05 -4.74
CA THR A 200 3.36 -2.82 -4.00
C THR A 200 3.09 -3.03 -2.50
N GLY A 201 3.45 -2.07 -1.69
CA GLY A 201 3.27 -2.16 -0.24
C GLY A 201 4.53 -2.52 0.55
N GLY A 202 4.45 -2.31 1.86
CA GLY A 202 5.63 -2.36 2.71
C GLY A 202 6.22 -3.76 2.91
N ASN A 203 5.42 -4.82 2.82
CA ASN A 203 5.87 -6.19 3.04
C ASN A 203 6.69 -6.69 1.85
N ILE A 204 6.18 -6.54 0.63
CA ILE A 204 6.90 -6.97 -0.57
C ILE A 204 8.18 -6.16 -0.78
N ASN A 205 8.17 -4.85 -0.47
CA ASN A 205 9.38 -4.02 -0.49
C ASN A 205 10.46 -4.54 0.48
N LYS A 206 10.07 -5.06 1.66
CA LYS A 206 11.01 -5.66 2.60
C LYS A 206 11.56 -7.00 2.07
N ILE A 207 10.73 -7.85 1.47
CA ILE A 207 11.16 -9.09 0.82
C ILE A 207 12.15 -8.78 -0.31
N PHE A 208 11.83 -7.79 -1.15
CA PHE A 208 12.73 -7.34 -2.22
C PHE A 208 14.08 -6.87 -1.66
N SER A 209 14.07 -6.10 -0.58
CA SER A 209 15.31 -5.67 0.09
C SER A 209 16.13 -6.84 0.64
N LEU A 210 15.48 -7.88 1.20
CA LEU A 210 16.16 -9.08 1.70
C LEU A 210 16.73 -9.94 0.57
N SER A 211 16.10 -9.97 -0.59
CA SER A 211 16.57 -10.73 -1.76
C SER A 211 17.88 -10.22 -2.35
N LYS A 212 18.31 -9.00 -1.99
CA LYS A 212 19.50 -8.32 -2.53
C LYS A 212 19.50 -8.19 -4.05
N LYS A 213 18.36 -8.35 -4.71
CA LYS A 213 18.22 -8.12 -6.14
C LYS A 213 18.36 -6.63 -6.47
N LYS A 214 18.91 -6.34 -7.66
CA LYS A 214 19.02 -4.98 -8.17
C LYS A 214 17.64 -4.44 -8.53
N ASP A 215 17.45 -3.13 -8.41
CA ASP A 215 16.22 -2.46 -8.79
C ASP A 215 15.86 -2.77 -10.25
N GLY A 216 14.56 -2.95 -10.53
CA GLY A 216 14.04 -3.36 -11.83
C GLY A 216 14.15 -4.86 -12.14
N LYS A 217 14.80 -5.67 -11.30
CA LYS A 217 14.83 -7.14 -11.48
C LYS A 217 13.67 -7.80 -10.76
N PRO A 218 12.91 -8.71 -11.40
CA PRO A 218 11.77 -9.36 -10.77
C PRO A 218 12.17 -10.35 -9.67
N LEU A 219 11.26 -10.56 -8.74
CA LEU A 219 11.27 -11.70 -7.82
C LEU A 219 10.56 -12.87 -8.50
N HIS A 220 11.22 -14.03 -8.56
CA HIS A 220 10.59 -15.25 -9.02
C HIS A 220 9.70 -15.85 -7.92
N ILE A 221 8.60 -16.48 -8.29
CA ILE A 221 7.63 -17.06 -7.35
C ILE A 221 8.29 -18.07 -6.40
N ASP A 222 9.27 -18.82 -6.85
CA ASP A 222 9.96 -19.80 -5.98
C ASP A 222 10.74 -19.12 -4.86
N LEU A 223 11.36 -17.97 -5.11
CA LEU A 223 12.01 -17.20 -4.05
C LEU A 223 10.98 -16.73 -3.01
N LEU A 224 9.79 -16.35 -3.43
CA LEU A 224 8.70 -15.98 -2.49
C LEU A 224 8.22 -17.19 -1.69
N LYS A 225 8.15 -18.38 -2.30
CA LYS A 225 7.86 -19.67 -1.61
C LYS A 225 8.91 -20.00 -0.56
N ASP A 226 10.20 -19.81 -0.88
CA ASP A 226 11.30 -20.05 0.04
C ASP A 226 11.19 -19.12 1.26
N TYR A 227 10.99 -17.81 1.06
CA TYR A 227 10.77 -16.88 2.16
C TYR A 227 9.50 -17.20 2.96
N TYR A 228 8.43 -17.62 2.29
CA TYR A 228 7.22 -18.02 3.00
C TYR A 228 7.47 -19.22 3.91
N LYS A 229 8.13 -20.26 3.41
CA LYS A 229 8.50 -21.46 4.18
C LYS A 229 9.42 -21.10 5.35
N GLU A 230 10.47 -20.34 5.09
CA GLU A 230 11.45 -19.89 6.07
C GLU A 230 10.81 -19.07 7.19
N PHE A 231 10.05 -18.03 6.84
CA PHE A 231 9.41 -17.18 7.85
C PHE A 231 8.27 -17.90 8.59
N SER A 232 7.57 -18.83 7.95
CA SER A 232 6.53 -19.62 8.62
C SER A 232 7.10 -20.58 9.66
N SER A 233 8.35 -21.03 9.50
CA SER A 233 9.03 -21.87 10.48
C SER A 233 9.65 -21.09 11.65
N CYS A 234 9.73 -19.77 11.56
CA CYS A 234 10.29 -18.89 12.59
C CYS A 234 9.20 -18.28 13.49
N THR A 235 9.51 -18.03 14.76
CA THR A 235 8.68 -17.19 15.63
C THR A 235 8.73 -15.74 15.19
N VAL A 236 7.84 -14.89 15.72
CA VAL A 236 7.88 -13.44 15.46
C VAL A 236 9.20 -12.84 15.95
N GLU A 237 9.66 -13.27 17.12
CA GLU A 237 10.92 -12.87 17.75
C GLU A 237 12.12 -13.24 16.89
N ASP A 238 12.11 -14.44 16.32
CA ASP A 238 13.18 -14.89 15.42
C ASP A 238 13.21 -14.06 14.13
N ARG A 239 12.05 -13.76 13.56
CA ARG A 239 11.96 -12.88 12.38
C ARG A 239 12.52 -11.48 12.66
N ILE A 240 12.27 -10.93 13.86
CA ILE A 240 12.84 -9.64 14.28
C ILE A 240 14.37 -9.76 14.37
N ARG A 241 14.86 -10.78 15.07
CA ARG A 241 16.28 -10.94 15.36
C ARG A 241 17.12 -11.31 14.12
N LEU A 242 16.67 -12.30 13.34
CA LEU A 242 17.44 -12.88 12.23
C LEU A 242 17.38 -12.03 10.95
N TYR A 243 16.23 -11.38 10.68
CA TYR A 243 16.02 -10.63 9.45
C TYR A 243 15.91 -9.12 9.65
N ASN A 244 16.16 -8.67 10.88
CA ASN A 244 16.03 -7.25 11.25
C ASN A 244 14.69 -6.66 10.80
N LEU A 245 13.62 -7.39 11.11
CA LEU A 245 12.26 -6.91 10.86
C LEU A 245 11.80 -6.01 12.00
N ARG A 246 11.07 -4.97 11.67
CA ARG A 246 10.37 -4.19 12.70
C ARG A 246 9.28 -5.05 13.34
N PRO A 247 9.00 -4.91 14.65
CA PRO A 247 7.97 -5.69 15.33
C PRO A 247 6.61 -5.66 14.61
N ASP A 248 6.21 -4.47 14.14
CA ASP A 248 4.95 -4.24 13.42
C ASP A 248 4.94 -4.77 11.97
N ARG A 249 5.99 -5.44 11.55
CA ARG A 249 6.10 -6.13 10.26
C ARG A 249 6.33 -7.62 10.41
N ALA A 250 7.00 -8.04 11.47
CA ALA A 250 7.37 -9.43 11.67
C ALA A 250 6.16 -10.37 11.80
N ASP A 251 5.03 -9.89 12.31
CA ASP A 251 3.78 -10.64 12.39
C ASP A 251 3.00 -10.67 11.08
N VAL A 252 3.03 -9.60 10.28
CA VAL A 252 2.23 -9.47 9.05
C VAL A 252 2.93 -9.92 7.77
N ILE A 253 4.24 -10.22 7.81
CA ILE A 253 5.01 -10.56 6.61
C ILE A 253 4.63 -11.93 6.03
N VAL A 254 4.34 -12.93 6.89
CA VAL A 254 3.89 -14.26 6.47
C VAL A 254 2.49 -14.20 5.84
N PRO A 255 1.47 -13.58 6.46
CA PRO A 255 0.20 -13.32 5.79
C PRO A 255 0.34 -12.59 4.45
N ALA A 256 1.23 -11.61 4.34
CA ALA A 256 1.45 -10.90 3.09
C ALA A 256 1.99 -11.84 2.00
N LEU A 257 3.01 -12.63 2.31
CA LEU A 257 3.58 -13.61 1.38
C LEU A 257 2.52 -14.63 0.93
N MET A 258 1.67 -15.09 1.84
CA MET A 258 0.57 -16.00 1.49
C MET A 258 -0.37 -15.37 0.46
N ILE A 259 -0.77 -14.10 0.63
CA ILE A 259 -1.64 -13.40 -0.31
C ILE A 259 -0.96 -13.28 -1.68
N TYR A 260 0.29 -12.80 -1.75
CA TYR A 260 1.02 -12.67 -3.02
C TYR A 260 1.16 -14.03 -3.73
N LEU A 261 1.51 -15.08 -3.00
CA LEU A 261 1.67 -16.42 -3.57
C LEU A 261 0.36 -16.99 -4.12
N GLN A 262 -0.77 -16.79 -3.42
CA GLN A 262 -2.07 -17.24 -3.92
C GLN A 262 -2.47 -16.50 -5.20
N ILE A 263 -2.29 -15.18 -5.25
CA ILE A 263 -2.58 -14.36 -6.43
C ILE A 263 -1.71 -14.79 -7.61
N MET A 264 -0.40 -14.93 -7.41
CA MET A 264 0.53 -15.35 -8.46
C MET A 264 0.19 -16.77 -8.97
N LYS A 265 -0.16 -17.69 -8.07
CA LYS A 265 -0.57 -19.05 -8.42
C LYS A 265 -1.86 -19.06 -9.24
N TRP A 266 -2.89 -18.34 -8.82
CA TRP A 266 -4.17 -18.29 -9.54
C TRP A 266 -4.08 -17.54 -10.87
N GLY A 267 -3.22 -16.53 -10.95
CA GLY A 267 -2.95 -15.79 -12.17
C GLY A 267 -1.91 -16.44 -13.09
N ASN A 268 -1.36 -17.61 -12.72
CA ASN A 268 -0.28 -18.29 -13.45
C ASN A 268 0.91 -17.36 -13.76
N MET A 269 1.34 -16.59 -12.77
CA MET A 269 2.44 -15.63 -12.87
C MET A 269 3.68 -16.16 -12.15
N GLU A 270 4.83 -16.13 -12.82
CA GLU A 270 6.09 -16.63 -12.28
C GLU A 270 6.99 -15.51 -11.73
N GLU A 271 6.77 -14.28 -12.18
CA GLU A 271 7.60 -13.13 -11.84
C GLU A 271 6.79 -11.98 -11.22
N MET A 272 7.41 -11.28 -10.29
CA MET A 272 6.86 -10.08 -9.65
C MET A 272 7.89 -8.96 -9.66
N LEU A 273 7.56 -7.84 -10.30
CA LEU A 273 8.29 -6.59 -10.18
C LEU A 273 7.93 -5.88 -8.88
N VAL A 274 8.90 -5.21 -8.27
CA VAL A 274 8.71 -4.45 -7.01
C VAL A 274 9.30 -3.05 -7.18
N PRO A 275 8.53 -2.08 -7.69
CA PRO A 275 9.03 -0.76 -8.07
C PRO A 275 9.29 0.19 -6.89
N LYS A 276 9.08 -0.24 -5.63
CA LYS A 276 9.24 0.58 -4.41
C LYS A 276 8.36 1.85 -4.41
N ILE A 277 7.22 1.78 -5.06
CA ILE A 277 6.20 2.82 -5.12
C ILE A 277 5.03 2.42 -4.22
N GLY A 278 4.26 3.36 -3.76
CA GLY A 278 3.07 3.11 -2.96
C GLY A 278 2.05 4.23 -3.08
N LEU A 279 0.95 4.11 -2.34
CA LEU A 279 -0.17 5.05 -2.35
C LEU A 279 0.25 6.51 -2.16
N ALA A 280 1.22 6.77 -1.28
CA ALA A 280 1.71 8.14 -1.04
C ALA A 280 2.37 8.77 -2.28
N ASP A 281 2.99 7.96 -3.14
CA ASP A 281 3.58 8.43 -4.40
C ASP A 281 2.49 8.86 -5.38
N GLY A 282 1.45 8.03 -5.57
CA GLY A 282 0.29 8.36 -6.39
C GLY A 282 -0.45 9.60 -5.89
N LEU A 283 -0.59 9.75 -4.56
CA LEU A 283 -1.21 10.94 -3.97
C LEU A 283 -0.44 12.22 -4.27
N VAL A 284 0.90 12.19 -4.24
CA VAL A 284 1.71 13.38 -4.59
C VAL A 284 1.51 13.76 -6.06
N GLN A 285 1.47 12.79 -6.96
CA GLN A 285 1.24 13.03 -8.39
C GLN A 285 -0.17 13.56 -8.65
N HIS A 286 -1.18 12.95 -8.03
CA HIS A 286 -2.57 13.42 -8.09
C HIS A 286 -2.69 14.86 -7.59
N LEU A 287 -2.09 15.17 -6.43
CA LEU A 287 -2.08 16.52 -5.88
C LEU A 287 -1.38 17.53 -6.80
N TYR A 288 -0.31 17.13 -7.47
CA TYR A 288 0.38 17.96 -8.46
C TYR A 288 -0.52 18.26 -9.66
N ALA A 289 -1.18 17.23 -10.21
CA ALA A 289 -2.11 17.39 -11.33
C ALA A 289 -3.26 18.34 -10.97
N GLU A 290 -3.90 18.17 -9.79
CA GLU A 290 -4.92 19.10 -9.29
C GLU A 290 -4.39 20.53 -9.05
N ALA A 291 -3.11 20.68 -8.74
CA ALA A 291 -2.50 21.97 -8.43
C ALA A 291 -2.12 22.78 -9.68
N THR A 292 -1.99 22.11 -10.84
CA THR A 292 -1.51 22.67 -12.11
C THR A 292 -2.59 22.67 -13.21
N ALA A 293 -3.76 22.08 -12.96
CA ALA A 293 -4.96 22.17 -13.79
C ALA A 293 -5.64 23.53 -13.61
#